data_44926740c7b36caa9c76ade612ab7d0a
#
_entry.id   44926740c7b36caa9c76ade612ab7d0a
#
_cell.length_a   1.000
_cell.length_b   1.000
_cell.length_c   1.000
_cell.angle_alpha   90.00
_cell.angle_beta   90.00
_cell.angle_gamma   90.00
#
_symmetry.space_group_name_H-M   'P 1'
#
loop_
_entity.id
_entity.type
_entity.pdbx_description
1 polymer ?
#
loop_
_entity_poly.entity_id
_entity_poly.type
_entity_poly.pdbx_seq_one_letter_code
_entity_poly.pdbx_strand_id
1 'polypeptide(L)'
;MGRKVKTGLSYFSKDVDYYDDFKIMDLMNEYGPLGQTIYDVLLCMIYHEGYYLEVPSMEQLAVKIIKTIGNRWVKKKDFVLQVIYYCADIGLFDKTLLNQNIITSAGIQRRYDSVTVRNKVNKDKYRLIDKNGQPLLNAPQNPISATETTIFATEKTINDADIQQNKRKENNTYISACFVNSLN
;
A
#
# COMPACT_ATOMS: atom_id res chain seq x y z
N MET A 1 -16.01 27.03 27.42
CA MET A 1 -15.51 25.68 27.05
C MET A 1 -14.81 25.79 25.72
N GLY A 2 -13.52 25.44 25.64
CA GLY A 2 -12.76 25.42 24.37
C GLY A 2 -13.28 24.33 23.44
N ARG A 3 -13.41 24.65 22.16
CA ARG A 3 -13.79 23.66 21.11
C ARG A 3 -12.72 22.56 21.05
N LYS A 4 -13.12 21.29 21.17
CA LYS A 4 -12.18 20.17 21.01
C LYS A 4 -11.51 20.26 19.66
N VAL A 5 -10.18 20.17 19.63
CA VAL A 5 -9.41 20.15 18.37
C VAL A 5 -9.80 18.89 17.61
N LYS A 6 -10.31 19.06 16.38
CA LYS A 6 -10.66 17.95 15.51
C LYS A 6 -9.36 17.36 14.96
N THR A 7 -9.07 16.10 15.27
CA THR A 7 -7.89 15.37 14.80
C THR A 7 -8.10 14.78 13.40
N GLY A 8 -9.28 14.26 13.13
CA GLY A 8 -9.59 13.59 11.87
C GLY A 8 -9.88 14.55 10.72
N LEU A 9 -9.72 14.03 9.49
CA LEU A 9 -9.99 14.73 8.24
C LEU A 9 -11.43 14.49 7.78
N SER A 10 -12.02 15.48 7.11
CA SER A 10 -13.33 15.33 6.45
C SER A 10 -13.20 14.79 5.03
N TYR A 11 -12.02 14.93 4.42
CA TYR A 11 -11.64 14.40 3.11
C TYR A 11 -10.13 14.22 3.05
N PHE A 12 -9.67 13.37 2.16
CA PHE A 12 -8.25 13.25 1.79
C PHE A 12 -8.14 13.09 0.28
N SER A 13 -7.05 13.59 -0.29
CA SER A 13 -6.78 13.48 -1.72
C SER A 13 -6.21 12.10 -2.06
N LYS A 14 -6.55 11.59 -3.24
CA LYS A 14 -5.91 10.45 -3.88
C LYS A 14 -5.14 10.97 -5.09
N ASP A 15 -3.89 10.58 -5.24
CA ASP A 15 -3.06 11.01 -6.36
C ASP A 15 -3.59 10.42 -7.68
N VAL A 16 -3.36 11.09 -8.80
CA VAL A 16 -3.88 10.64 -10.12
C VAL A 16 -3.16 9.38 -10.62
N ASP A 17 -1.91 9.19 -10.21
CA ASP A 17 -1.04 8.05 -10.48
C ASP A 17 -1.15 6.93 -9.43
N TYR A 18 -2.18 6.99 -8.57
CA TYR A 18 -2.40 6.04 -7.49
C TYR A 18 -2.39 4.58 -7.95
N TYR A 19 -2.92 4.30 -9.13
CA TYR A 19 -2.98 2.95 -9.70
C TYR A 19 -1.68 2.50 -10.36
N ASP A 20 -0.71 3.41 -10.52
CA ASP A 20 0.63 3.13 -11.02
C ASP A 20 1.60 2.76 -9.88
N ASP A 21 1.16 2.89 -8.62
CA ASP A 21 1.91 2.41 -7.45
C ASP A 21 1.98 0.87 -7.46
N PHE A 22 3.20 0.31 -7.49
CA PHE A 22 3.43 -1.14 -7.53
C PHE A 22 2.73 -1.88 -6.39
N LYS A 23 2.65 -1.31 -5.20
CA LYS A 23 1.96 -1.92 -4.05
C LYS A 23 0.46 -2.01 -4.27
N ILE A 24 -0.13 -1.01 -4.92
CA ILE A 24 -1.55 -1.03 -5.30
C ILE A 24 -1.78 -2.03 -6.43
N MET A 25 -0.86 -2.11 -7.39
CA MET A 25 -0.92 -3.11 -8.46
C MET A 25 -0.83 -4.53 -7.89
N ASP A 26 0.08 -4.79 -6.95
CA ASP A 26 0.21 -6.08 -6.27
C ASP A 26 -1.06 -6.45 -5.48
N LEU A 27 -1.61 -5.49 -4.74
CA LEU A 27 -2.88 -5.69 -4.02
C LEU A 27 -4.03 -6.04 -4.99
N MET A 28 -4.10 -5.36 -6.12
CA MET A 28 -5.12 -5.62 -7.14
C MET A 28 -4.90 -6.94 -7.86
N ASN A 29 -3.67 -7.33 -8.11
CA ASN A 29 -3.34 -8.63 -8.73
C ASN A 29 -3.74 -9.79 -7.82
N GLU A 30 -3.51 -9.69 -6.50
CA GLU A 30 -3.79 -10.78 -5.56
C GLU A 30 -5.26 -10.84 -5.12
N TYR A 31 -5.88 -9.70 -4.83
CA TYR A 31 -7.22 -9.63 -4.24
C TYR A 31 -8.26 -8.90 -5.10
N GLY A 32 -7.86 -8.42 -6.27
CA GLY A 32 -8.75 -7.73 -7.20
C GLY A 32 -9.34 -6.43 -6.65
N PRO A 33 -10.42 -5.93 -7.29
CA PRO A 33 -11.09 -4.69 -6.89
C PRO A 33 -11.62 -4.72 -5.45
N LEU A 34 -11.90 -5.91 -4.91
CA LEU A 34 -12.41 -6.05 -3.55
C LEU A 34 -11.31 -5.79 -2.51
N GLY A 35 -10.07 -6.27 -2.78
CA GLY A 35 -8.89 -5.94 -1.97
C GLY A 35 -8.65 -4.43 -1.92
N GLN A 36 -8.71 -3.78 -3.08
CA GLN A 36 -8.63 -2.33 -3.21
C GLN A 36 -9.72 -1.60 -2.41
N THR A 37 -10.96 -2.06 -2.49
CA THR A 37 -12.08 -1.47 -1.74
C THR A 37 -11.87 -1.59 -0.23
N ILE A 38 -11.36 -2.73 0.25
CA ILE A 38 -11.04 -2.93 1.67
C ILE A 38 -9.97 -1.93 2.12
N TYR A 39 -8.90 -1.75 1.32
CA TYR A 39 -7.86 -0.79 1.61
C TYR A 39 -8.38 0.66 1.63
N ASP A 40 -9.21 1.06 0.67
CA ASP A 40 -9.82 2.39 0.62
C ASP A 40 -10.73 2.65 1.84
N VAL A 41 -11.52 1.66 2.27
CA VAL A 41 -12.33 1.77 3.49
C VAL A 41 -11.44 1.95 4.72
N LEU A 42 -10.32 1.23 4.81
CA LEU A 42 -9.35 1.40 5.89
C LEU A 42 -8.74 2.80 5.89
N LEU A 43 -8.34 3.33 4.73
CA LEU A 43 -7.84 4.71 4.62
C LEU A 43 -8.88 5.73 5.11
N CYS A 44 -10.15 5.56 4.73
CA CYS A 44 -11.22 6.42 5.23
C CYS A 44 -11.35 6.35 6.76
N MET A 45 -11.28 5.16 7.35
CA MET A 45 -11.34 4.99 8.80
C MET A 45 -10.14 5.62 9.49
N ILE A 46 -8.93 5.43 8.96
CA ILE A 46 -7.70 5.99 9.51
C ILE A 46 -7.76 7.53 9.49
N TYR A 47 -8.04 8.12 8.34
CA TYR A 47 -8.07 9.58 8.22
C TYR A 47 -9.25 10.22 8.96
N HIS A 48 -10.34 9.49 9.20
CA HIS A 48 -11.42 9.95 10.07
C HIS A 48 -10.97 10.14 11.51
N GLU A 49 -10.11 9.27 12.03
CA GLU A 49 -9.55 9.37 13.39
C GLU A 49 -8.31 10.29 13.45
N GLY A 50 -7.51 10.33 12.34
CA GLY A 50 -6.28 11.12 12.27
C GLY A 50 -5.29 10.52 11.26
N TYR A 51 -4.17 10.01 11.73
CA TYR A 51 -3.10 9.40 10.93
C TYR A 51 -2.82 7.95 11.34
N TYR A 52 -3.55 7.42 12.29
CA TYR A 52 -3.53 6.02 12.71
C TYR A 52 -4.93 5.57 13.15
N LEU A 53 -5.16 4.29 13.13
CA LEU A 53 -6.36 3.65 13.64
C LEU A 53 -5.97 2.60 14.67
N GLU A 54 -6.37 2.81 15.92
CA GLU A 54 -6.22 1.85 17.01
C GLU A 54 -7.52 1.06 17.15
N VAL A 55 -7.43 -0.27 17.10
CA VAL A 55 -8.60 -1.13 17.15
C VAL A 55 -8.50 -2.14 18.31
N PRO A 56 -9.61 -2.43 18.99
CA PRO A 56 -9.59 -3.40 20.09
C PRO A 56 -9.26 -4.82 19.61
N SER A 57 -9.66 -5.16 18.37
CA SER A 57 -9.40 -6.46 17.77
C SER A 57 -9.55 -6.37 16.25
N MET A 58 -8.70 -7.10 15.53
CA MET A 58 -8.75 -7.18 14.07
C MET A 58 -10.04 -7.86 13.57
N GLU A 59 -10.61 -8.80 14.32
CA GLU A 59 -11.87 -9.46 13.97
C GLU A 59 -13.05 -8.48 14.03
N GLN A 60 -13.08 -7.58 15.02
CA GLN A 60 -14.11 -6.55 15.11
C GLN A 60 -13.98 -5.54 13.96
N LEU A 61 -12.75 -5.18 13.61
CA LEU A 61 -12.48 -4.35 12.44
C LEU A 61 -12.98 -5.02 11.16
N ALA A 62 -12.68 -6.31 10.97
CA ALA A 62 -13.14 -7.06 9.81
C ALA A 62 -14.68 -7.05 9.69
N VAL A 63 -15.38 -7.23 10.80
CA VAL A 63 -16.86 -7.13 10.83
C VAL A 63 -17.33 -5.72 10.44
N LYS A 64 -16.66 -4.67 10.93
CA LYS A 64 -16.99 -3.28 10.58
C LYS A 64 -16.79 -3.02 9.09
N ILE A 65 -15.69 -3.49 8.51
CA ILE A 65 -15.39 -3.37 7.07
C ILE A 65 -16.44 -4.11 6.24
N ILE A 66 -16.79 -5.36 6.61
CA ILE A 66 -17.82 -6.14 5.93
C ILE A 66 -19.16 -5.39 5.91
N LYS A 67 -19.56 -4.80 7.03
CA LYS A 67 -20.79 -4.00 7.11
C LYS A 67 -20.72 -2.75 6.22
N THR A 68 -19.56 -2.12 6.13
CA THR A 68 -19.36 -0.90 5.33
C THR A 68 -19.41 -1.21 3.83
N ILE A 69 -18.78 -2.29 3.37
CA ILE A 69 -18.77 -2.71 1.96
C ILE A 69 -20.10 -3.36 1.57
N GLY A 70 -20.70 -4.09 2.51
CA GLY A 70 -21.94 -4.83 2.34
C GLY A 70 -21.74 -6.35 2.31
N ASN A 71 -22.51 -7.04 3.13
CA ASN A 71 -22.45 -8.49 3.32
C ASN A 71 -22.72 -9.31 2.04
N ARG A 72 -23.26 -8.69 1.02
CA ARG A 72 -23.46 -9.33 -0.29
C ARG A 72 -22.13 -9.60 -0.99
N TRP A 73 -21.17 -8.67 -0.85
CA TRP A 73 -19.90 -8.69 -1.58
C TRP A 73 -18.79 -9.35 -0.79
N VAL A 74 -18.73 -9.10 0.53
CA VAL A 74 -17.73 -9.67 1.44
C VAL A 74 -18.46 -10.42 2.55
N LYS A 75 -18.29 -11.74 2.60
CA LYS A 75 -18.97 -12.60 3.59
C LYS A 75 -18.06 -13.12 4.68
N LYS A 76 -16.77 -13.33 4.38
CA LYS A 76 -15.83 -14.01 5.27
C LYS A 76 -14.89 -13.00 5.94
N LYS A 77 -14.83 -13.03 7.27
CA LYS A 77 -13.87 -12.23 8.05
C LYS A 77 -12.43 -12.56 7.69
N ASP A 78 -12.13 -13.84 7.50
CA ASP A 78 -10.78 -14.31 7.18
C ASP A 78 -10.25 -13.68 5.90
N PHE A 79 -11.10 -13.50 4.88
CA PHE A 79 -10.72 -12.80 3.66
C PHE A 79 -10.29 -11.35 3.93
N VAL A 80 -11.05 -10.63 4.74
CA VAL A 80 -10.71 -9.24 5.11
C VAL A 80 -9.39 -9.19 5.89
N LEU A 81 -9.20 -10.14 6.83
CA LEU A 81 -7.96 -10.23 7.59
C LEU A 81 -6.76 -10.54 6.69
N GLN A 82 -6.90 -11.48 5.74
CA GLN A 82 -5.86 -11.77 4.75
C GLN A 82 -5.46 -10.52 3.96
N VAL A 83 -6.42 -9.74 3.48
CA VAL A 83 -6.15 -8.48 2.77
C VAL A 83 -5.41 -7.48 3.66
N ILE A 84 -5.82 -7.34 4.93
CA ILE A 84 -5.16 -6.41 5.87
C ILE A 84 -3.70 -6.81 6.11
N TYR A 85 -3.43 -8.10 6.37
CA TYR A 85 -2.07 -8.58 6.59
C TYR A 85 -1.23 -8.50 5.32
N TYR A 86 -1.79 -8.82 4.17
CA TYR A 86 -1.12 -8.65 2.89
C TYR A 86 -0.74 -7.18 2.62
N CYS A 87 -1.61 -6.23 2.92
CA CYS A 87 -1.27 -4.81 2.85
C CYS A 87 -0.06 -4.44 3.71
N ALA A 88 0.12 -5.11 4.86
CA ALA A 88 1.32 -4.91 5.67
C ALA A 88 2.55 -5.60 5.07
N ASP A 89 2.38 -6.78 4.46
CA ASP A 89 3.47 -7.52 3.83
C ASP A 89 4.05 -6.77 2.64
N ILE A 90 3.22 -6.11 1.83
CA ILE A 90 3.65 -5.26 0.71
C ILE A 90 3.99 -3.82 1.14
N GLY A 91 3.96 -3.50 2.44
CA GLY A 91 4.37 -2.21 3.00
C GLY A 91 3.39 -1.06 2.77
N LEU A 92 2.10 -1.33 2.56
CA LEU A 92 1.04 -0.33 2.62
C LEU A 92 0.71 0.07 4.05
N PHE A 93 0.89 -0.86 5.02
CA PHE A 93 0.84 -0.60 6.46
C PHE A 93 2.13 -1.00 7.15
N ASP A 94 2.40 -0.43 8.33
CA ASP A 94 3.51 -0.85 9.17
C ASP A 94 3.18 -2.16 9.88
N LYS A 95 4.02 -3.18 9.63
CA LYS A 95 3.80 -4.54 10.13
C LYS A 95 3.93 -4.65 11.67
N THR A 96 4.82 -3.87 12.24
CA THR A 96 5.07 -3.89 13.70
C THR A 96 3.91 -3.28 14.47
N LEU A 97 3.41 -2.14 14.00
CA LEU A 97 2.25 -1.49 14.61
C LEU A 97 0.98 -2.30 14.36
N LEU A 98 0.84 -2.93 13.19
CA LEU A 98 -0.30 -3.80 12.90
C LEU A 98 -0.40 -4.96 13.90
N ASN A 99 0.72 -5.57 14.29
CA ASN A 99 0.76 -6.62 15.32
C ASN A 99 0.31 -6.12 16.71
N GLN A 100 0.29 -4.81 16.93
CA GLN A 100 -0.23 -4.16 18.12
C GLN A 100 -1.66 -3.64 17.94
N ASN A 101 -2.36 -4.09 16.91
CA ASN A 101 -3.69 -3.61 16.51
C ASN A 101 -3.74 -2.10 16.14
N ILE A 102 -2.64 -1.55 15.63
CA ILE A 102 -2.52 -0.17 15.21
C ILE A 102 -2.25 -0.13 13.71
N ILE A 103 -3.10 0.54 12.96
CA ILE A 103 -3.01 0.60 11.51
C ILE A 103 -2.57 1.99 11.08
N THR A 104 -1.38 2.08 10.53
CA THR A 104 -0.77 3.30 9.96
C THR A 104 0.39 2.93 9.05
N SER A 105 0.94 3.90 8.35
CA SER A 105 2.22 3.80 7.64
C SER A 105 2.89 5.16 7.51
N ALA A 106 4.17 5.17 7.16
CA ALA A 106 4.90 6.41 6.90
C ALA A 106 4.25 7.26 5.78
N GLY A 107 3.70 6.61 4.74
CA GLY A 107 2.97 7.28 3.66
C GLY A 107 1.69 7.97 4.13
N ILE A 108 0.90 7.27 4.97
CA ILE A 108 -0.31 7.82 5.59
C ILE A 108 0.04 9.04 6.45
N GLN A 109 1.09 8.94 7.26
CA GLN A 109 1.53 10.02 8.13
C GLN A 109 2.03 11.24 7.35
N ARG A 110 2.83 11.03 6.29
CA ARG A 110 3.27 12.13 5.41
C ARG A 110 2.09 12.86 4.78
N ARG A 111 1.12 12.11 4.25
CA ARG A 111 -0.08 12.72 3.64
C ARG A 111 -0.92 13.46 4.67
N TYR A 112 -1.11 12.91 5.85
CA TYR A 112 -1.80 13.59 6.94
C TYR A 112 -1.07 14.88 7.36
N ASP A 113 0.24 14.84 7.49
CA ASP A 113 1.04 16.00 7.87
C ASP A 113 0.96 17.12 6.85
N SER A 114 0.98 16.80 5.55
CA SER A 114 0.88 17.81 4.46
C SER A 114 -0.43 18.59 4.50
N VAL A 115 -1.54 17.97 4.86
CA VAL A 115 -2.86 18.63 4.93
C VAL A 115 -3.16 19.26 6.28
N THR A 116 -2.42 18.90 7.33
CA THR A 116 -2.61 19.40 8.69
C THR A 116 -1.51 20.34 9.20
N VAL A 117 -0.72 20.90 8.29
CA VAL A 117 0.39 21.83 8.62
C VAL A 117 -0.09 23.00 9.52
N ARG A 118 -1.29 23.53 9.25
CA ARG A 118 -1.86 24.68 9.98
C ARG A 118 -2.64 24.28 11.25
N ASN A 119 -2.84 22.98 11.48
CA ASN A 119 -3.66 22.50 12.57
C ASN A 119 -2.78 22.23 13.81
N LYS A 120 -3.17 22.73 14.97
CA LYS A 120 -2.53 22.43 16.26
C LYS A 120 -3.00 21.05 16.77
N VAL A 121 -2.64 19.99 16.08
CA VAL A 121 -2.94 18.61 16.48
C VAL A 121 -1.72 18.01 17.12
N ASN A 122 -1.90 17.31 18.25
CA ASN A 122 -0.83 16.50 18.82
C ASN A 122 -0.60 15.28 17.94
N LYS A 123 0.64 15.11 17.46
CA LYS A 123 1.05 14.06 16.50
C LYS A 123 2.14 13.17 17.09
N ASP A 124 2.18 12.95 18.40
CA ASP A 124 3.29 12.24 19.06
C ASP A 124 3.10 10.71 19.09
N LYS A 125 1.85 10.22 19.02
CA LYS A 125 1.57 8.78 19.10
C LYS A 125 1.93 8.04 17.80
N TYR A 126 2.55 6.87 17.94
CA TYR A 126 2.80 5.91 16.85
C TYR A 126 3.50 6.51 15.61
N ARG A 127 4.40 7.47 15.85
CA ARG A 127 5.13 8.14 14.76
C ARG A 127 6.16 7.21 14.14
N LEU A 128 6.14 7.16 12.81
CA LEU A 128 7.12 6.45 11.97
C LEU A 128 8.07 7.42 11.27
N ILE A 129 7.70 8.70 11.21
CA ILE A 129 8.45 9.76 10.54
C ILE A 129 8.67 10.96 11.48
N ASP A 130 9.75 11.69 11.24
CA ASP A 130 10.05 12.95 11.91
C ASP A 130 9.24 14.13 11.33
N LYS A 131 9.54 15.36 11.81
CA LYS A 131 8.88 16.58 11.31
C LYS A 131 9.20 16.91 9.85
N ASN A 132 10.27 16.33 9.30
CA ASN A 132 10.69 16.51 7.93
C ASN A 132 10.18 15.39 7.00
N GLY A 133 9.38 14.46 7.55
CA GLY A 133 8.86 13.32 6.81
C GLY A 133 9.87 12.17 6.60
N GLN A 134 11.05 12.23 7.28
CA GLN A 134 12.05 11.19 7.22
C GLN A 134 11.73 10.07 8.22
N PRO A 135 12.05 8.81 7.92
CA PRO A 135 11.84 7.70 8.84
C PRO A 135 12.60 7.94 10.16
N LEU A 136 11.95 7.67 11.29
CA LEU A 136 12.60 7.70 12.59
C LEU A 136 13.57 6.51 12.70
N LEU A 137 14.82 6.77 13.13
CA LEU A 137 15.89 5.77 13.25
C LEU A 137 15.52 4.57 14.17
N ASN A 138 14.57 4.76 15.09
CA ASN A 138 14.05 3.73 15.99
C ASN A 138 12.67 3.21 15.58
N ALA A 139 12.13 3.64 14.46
CA ALA A 139 10.93 3.01 13.92
C ALA A 139 11.33 1.60 13.46
N PRO A 140 10.55 0.56 13.82
CA PRO A 140 10.84 -0.79 13.36
C PRO A 140 10.79 -0.79 11.83
N GLN A 141 11.98 -0.89 11.22
CA GLN A 141 12.11 -0.88 9.77
C GLN A 141 11.61 -2.22 9.24
N ASN A 142 10.62 -2.18 8.37
CA ASN A 142 10.28 -3.33 7.56
C ASN A 142 11.50 -3.69 6.68
N PRO A 143 12.05 -4.91 6.77
CA PRO A 143 13.26 -5.30 6.03
C PRO A 143 13.10 -5.22 4.49
N ILE A 144 11.89 -5.06 3.98
CA ILE A 144 11.60 -4.99 2.55
C ILE A 144 11.91 -3.60 1.96
N SER A 145 11.90 -2.53 2.76
CA SER A 145 12.17 -1.17 2.26
C SER A 145 13.67 -0.87 2.04
N ALA A 146 14.58 -1.70 2.59
CA ALA A 146 16.02 -1.50 2.44
C ALA A 146 16.61 -2.14 1.18
N THR A 147 15.88 -3.07 0.53
CA THR A 147 16.40 -3.82 -0.63
C THR A 147 16.12 -3.11 -1.96
N GLU A 148 15.09 -2.27 -2.04
CA GLU A 148 14.73 -1.61 -3.29
C GLU A 148 15.63 -0.42 -3.65
N THR A 149 16.26 0.23 -2.66
CA THR A 149 17.13 1.41 -2.94
C THR A 149 18.52 1.03 -3.45
N THR A 150 18.94 -0.23 -3.24
CA THR A 150 20.28 -0.68 -3.65
C THR A 150 20.28 -1.32 -5.04
N ILE A 151 19.14 -1.77 -5.53
CA ILE A 151 19.00 -2.41 -6.86
C ILE A 151 18.99 -1.36 -7.98
N PHE A 152 18.42 -0.18 -7.75
CA PHE A 152 18.37 0.89 -8.75
C PHE A 152 19.71 1.61 -9.03
N ALA A 153 20.70 1.43 -8.17
CA ALA A 153 22.02 2.07 -8.34
C ALA A 153 23.03 1.21 -9.13
N THR A 154 22.74 -0.10 -9.33
CA THR A 154 23.72 -1.02 -9.95
C THR A 154 23.33 -1.48 -11.36
N GLU A 155 22.11 -1.18 -11.82
CA GLU A 155 21.63 -1.61 -13.16
C GLU A 155 21.85 -0.59 -14.30
N LYS A 156 22.58 0.50 -14.04
CA LYS A 156 22.82 1.52 -15.08
C LYS A 156 24.03 1.24 -15.98
N THR A 157 24.58 0.04 -15.96
CA THR A 157 25.70 -0.38 -16.86
C THR A 157 25.55 -1.81 -17.36
N ILE A 158 24.40 -2.20 -17.88
CA ILE A 158 24.31 -3.38 -18.74
C ILE A 158 23.91 -2.87 -20.13
N ASN A 159 24.81 -3.07 -21.07
CA ASN A 159 24.84 -2.51 -22.40
C ASN A 159 23.58 -2.86 -23.23
N ASP A 160 23.08 -1.85 -23.97
CA ASP A 160 22.03 -1.96 -25.00
C ASP A 160 22.31 -2.98 -26.11
N ALA A 161 23.47 -3.59 -26.14
CA ALA A 161 23.89 -4.60 -27.13
C ALA A 161 23.24 -5.99 -26.92
N ASP A 162 22.99 -6.39 -25.66
CA ASP A 162 22.47 -7.74 -25.38
C ASP A 162 20.94 -7.86 -25.55
N ILE A 163 20.21 -6.75 -25.45
CA ILE A 163 18.75 -6.74 -25.65
C ILE A 163 18.37 -6.90 -27.12
N GLN A 164 19.20 -6.42 -28.04
CA GLN A 164 18.93 -6.59 -29.48
C GLN A 164 19.22 -7.99 -30.02
N GLN A 165 20.14 -8.75 -29.40
CA GLN A 165 20.43 -10.13 -29.84
C GLN A 165 19.34 -11.12 -29.39
N ASN A 166 18.74 -10.94 -28.22
CA ASN A 166 17.67 -11.81 -27.73
C ASN A 166 16.37 -11.62 -28.53
N LYS A 167 15.99 -10.38 -28.87
CA LYS A 167 14.81 -10.11 -29.72
C LYS A 167 14.94 -10.69 -31.13
N ARG A 168 16.15 -10.81 -31.69
CA ARG A 168 16.37 -11.46 -32.99
C ARG A 168 16.25 -12.98 -32.94
N LYS A 169 16.59 -13.63 -31.83
CA LYS A 169 16.44 -15.07 -31.64
C LYS A 169 14.99 -15.51 -31.47
N GLU A 170 14.20 -14.75 -30.70
CA GLU A 170 12.78 -15.04 -30.48
C GLU A 170 11.95 -14.86 -31.78
N ASN A 171 12.19 -13.81 -32.55
CA ASN A 171 11.47 -13.59 -33.81
C ASN A 171 11.78 -14.68 -34.86
N ASN A 172 12.99 -15.23 -34.87
CA ASN A 172 13.32 -16.33 -35.83
C ASN A 172 12.65 -17.66 -35.45
N THR A 173 12.39 -17.91 -34.16
CA THR A 173 11.70 -19.11 -33.71
C THR A 173 10.20 -19.05 -34.03
N TYR A 174 9.57 -17.85 -33.91
CA TYR A 174 8.17 -17.67 -34.28
C TYR A 174 7.90 -17.79 -35.76
N ILE A 175 8.79 -17.30 -36.62
CA ILE A 175 8.65 -17.39 -38.10
C ILE A 175 8.78 -18.84 -38.54
N SER A 176 9.68 -19.63 -37.96
CA SER A 176 9.81 -21.05 -38.26
C SER A 176 8.60 -21.89 -37.85
N ALA A 177 7.98 -21.58 -36.72
CA ALA A 177 6.79 -22.28 -36.24
C ALA A 177 5.53 -21.99 -37.06
N CYS A 178 5.40 -20.79 -37.62
CA CYS A 178 4.27 -20.42 -38.49
C CYS A 178 4.35 -21.06 -39.88
N PHE A 179 5.56 -21.33 -40.38
CA PHE A 179 5.72 -21.96 -41.71
C PHE A 179 5.44 -23.47 -41.72
N VAL A 180 5.60 -24.17 -40.61
CA VAL A 180 5.35 -25.61 -40.51
C VAL A 180 3.86 -25.94 -40.41
N ASN A 181 3.02 -25.02 -39.89
CA ASN A 181 1.58 -25.25 -39.73
C ASN A 181 0.71 -24.87 -40.96
N SER A 182 1.31 -24.39 -42.04
CA SER A 182 0.56 -24.05 -43.29
C SER A 182 0.73 -25.04 -44.41
N LEU A 183 1.34 -26.22 -44.16
CA LEU A 183 1.58 -27.29 -45.17
C LEU A 183 0.97 -28.65 -44.76
N ASN A 184 -0.04 -28.67 -43.87
CA ASN A 184 -0.85 -29.86 -43.63
C ASN A 184 -2.33 -29.55 -43.77
#